data_3ff4d3f4af94fb7e6bf2ea06b42f205a
#
_entry.id   3ff4d3f4af94fb7e6bf2ea06b42f205a
#
_cell.length_a   1.000
_cell.length_b   1.000
_cell.length_c   1.000
_cell.angle_alpha   90.00
_cell.angle_beta   90.00
_cell.angle_gamma   90.00
#
_symmetry.space_group_name_H-M   'P 1'
#
loop_
_entity.id
_entity.type
_entity.pdbx_description
1 polymer ?
#
loop_
_entity_poly.entity_id
_entity_poly.type
_entity_poly.pdbx_seq_one_letter_code
_entity_poly.pdbx_strand_id
1 'polypeptide(L)'
;MAQLACVDIPALPLRLLSRRHPDWAGFPVAVVAEESLQALVLWVNERARQFRILPGIRYTAALSLSSELRAGVVRPDEIAAAVRQITDRLRDFSPEVEPSVEEPGVFWLDGEGLNRLFRSPAAWGRAICDGLRDLGFSARVVVGFTRYGTYAVARSRTAGAADSFAFESLAEEQQVARAAPLDRLGLPPEPRDDLAKLGVTTLGDFLALPASGLRERFDEPVARMHNLASGAAWTPLQPVSPAERLVARIDLEFADDDLPRLLFALKQLLDPLLARLAARREGARELSLHLRLDPPDVRHEVIRPAQPARAAQPILELVRLRLESSLPGKVAAMEAELFGVSLDPAQTSLLTQTPRRDLDAANRALARLRAEFGSAAVARARVCEGHLPEAAFLWEPLERLEEGHRGEGVPDWKERSGTPPLVRRILDRSADLSTDLRIAEGGRRPRAADAGPTAERVGPYVISGGWWIHPIHREYYFVRARRGDALWIYYDRQRQRWFLQGTVE
;
A
#
# COMPACT_ATOMS: atom_id res chain seq x y z
N MET A 1 14.48 -28.77 -24.19
CA MET A 1 14.29 -28.42 -22.77
C MET A 1 13.25 -27.31 -22.71
N ALA A 2 12.32 -27.38 -21.78
CA ALA A 2 11.39 -26.31 -21.54
C ALA A 2 12.16 -25.02 -21.15
N GLN A 3 11.83 -23.92 -21.79
CA GLN A 3 12.40 -22.61 -21.47
C GLN A 3 11.49 -21.91 -20.48
N LEU A 4 12.08 -21.13 -19.60
CA LEU A 4 11.36 -20.28 -18.68
C LEU A 4 11.89 -18.84 -18.76
N ALA A 5 11.06 -17.87 -18.41
CA ALA A 5 11.47 -16.48 -18.29
C ALA A 5 11.46 -16.05 -16.83
N CYS A 6 12.53 -15.37 -16.41
CA CYS A 6 12.51 -14.57 -15.19
C CYS A 6 12.33 -13.10 -15.55
N VAL A 7 11.35 -12.48 -14.95
CA VAL A 7 11.07 -11.04 -15.04
C VAL A 7 11.46 -10.39 -13.73
N ASP A 8 12.38 -9.43 -13.78
CA ASP A 8 12.76 -8.60 -12.63
C ASP A 8 12.34 -7.16 -12.89
N ILE A 9 11.48 -6.62 -12.05
CA ILE A 9 11.17 -5.20 -11.95
C ILE A 9 11.96 -4.67 -10.76
N PRO A 10 13.11 -4.03 -11.00
CA PRO A 10 14.03 -3.69 -9.92
C PRO A 10 13.39 -2.82 -8.86
N ALA A 11 13.44 -3.29 -7.62
CA ALA A 11 12.89 -2.60 -6.45
C ALA A 11 11.46 -2.09 -6.72
N LEU A 12 10.51 -2.98 -7.07
CA LEU A 12 9.12 -2.62 -7.37
C LEU A 12 8.51 -1.64 -6.34
N PRO A 13 8.67 -1.84 -5.00
CA PRO A 13 8.16 -0.87 -4.03
C PRO A 13 8.76 0.53 -4.20
N LEU A 14 10.02 0.63 -4.57
CA LEU A 14 10.65 1.93 -4.85
C LEU A 14 10.07 2.60 -6.09
N ARG A 15 9.68 1.82 -7.12
CA ARG A 15 9.00 2.35 -8.31
C ARG A 15 7.63 2.93 -7.95
N LEU A 16 6.90 2.30 -7.04
CA LEU A 16 5.63 2.82 -6.54
C LEU A 16 5.83 4.13 -5.78
N LEU A 17 6.85 4.22 -4.94
CA LEU A 17 7.22 5.44 -4.24
C LEU A 17 7.62 6.57 -5.21
N SER A 18 8.44 6.28 -6.22
CA SER A 18 8.88 7.26 -7.21
C SER A 18 7.73 7.82 -8.07
N ARG A 19 6.68 7.05 -8.30
CA ARG A 19 5.46 7.55 -8.98
C ARG A 19 4.71 8.57 -8.15
N ARG A 20 4.74 8.46 -6.82
CA ARG A 20 4.14 9.44 -5.89
C ARG A 20 4.98 10.70 -5.75
N HIS A 21 6.30 10.57 -5.93
CA HIS A 21 7.29 11.63 -5.77
C HIS A 21 8.19 11.78 -7.00
N PRO A 22 7.64 12.27 -8.13
CA PRO A 22 8.43 12.47 -9.35
C PRO A 22 9.55 13.50 -9.18
N ASP A 23 9.42 14.40 -8.22
CA ASP A 23 10.43 15.39 -7.80
C ASP A 23 11.68 14.76 -7.16
N TRP A 24 11.61 13.49 -6.75
CA TRP A 24 12.75 12.75 -6.21
C TRP A 24 13.61 12.10 -7.31
N ALA A 25 13.25 12.31 -8.58
CA ALA A 25 14.06 11.87 -9.69
C ALA A 25 15.44 12.53 -9.61
N GLY A 26 16.49 11.72 -9.54
CA GLY A 26 17.84 12.25 -9.42
C GLY A 26 18.44 12.24 -8.01
N PHE A 27 17.68 11.92 -6.97
CA PHE A 27 18.17 11.74 -5.61
C PHE A 27 18.44 10.28 -5.26
N PRO A 28 19.30 9.98 -4.26
CA PRO A 28 19.29 8.70 -3.60
C PRO A 28 17.94 8.51 -2.90
N VAL A 29 17.26 7.37 -3.17
CA VAL A 29 15.91 7.10 -2.65
C VAL A 29 15.89 5.73 -1.99
N ALA A 30 15.18 5.65 -0.86
CA ALA A 30 14.96 4.42 -0.11
C ALA A 30 13.47 4.22 0.23
N VAL A 31 13.03 2.97 0.29
CA VAL A 31 11.80 2.59 0.99
C VAL A 31 12.19 2.10 2.37
N VAL A 32 11.54 2.64 3.39
CA VAL A 32 11.76 2.28 4.81
C VAL A 32 10.55 1.53 5.34
N ALA A 33 10.77 0.73 6.41
CA ALA A 33 9.74 -0.10 7.00
C ALA A 33 8.60 0.70 7.63
N GLU A 34 8.92 1.87 8.20
CA GLU A 34 7.99 2.77 8.89
C GLU A 34 8.51 4.21 8.84
N GLU A 35 7.67 5.19 9.18
CA GLU A 35 8.04 6.61 9.25
C GLU A 35 8.81 6.92 10.55
N SER A 36 9.97 6.29 10.74
CA SER A 36 10.82 6.44 11.92
C SER A 36 12.29 6.57 11.51
N LEU A 37 13.06 7.36 12.25
CA LEU A 37 14.51 7.47 12.04
C LEU A 37 15.26 6.16 12.33
N GLN A 38 14.67 5.27 13.13
CA GLN A 38 15.21 3.96 13.46
C GLN A 38 14.76 2.85 12.50
N ALA A 39 13.88 3.19 11.55
CA ALA A 39 13.35 2.23 10.57
C ALA A 39 14.47 1.58 9.77
N LEU A 40 14.25 0.31 9.40
CA LEU A 40 15.15 -0.40 8.49
C LEU A 40 14.89 0.05 7.06
N VAL A 41 15.95 0.23 6.31
CA VAL A 41 15.93 0.42 4.87
C VAL A 41 15.61 -0.92 4.22
N LEU A 42 14.54 -0.97 3.43
CA LEU A 42 14.07 -2.20 2.77
C LEU A 42 14.50 -2.27 1.30
N TRP A 43 14.36 -1.17 0.57
CA TRP A 43 14.74 -1.08 -0.85
C TRP A 43 15.43 0.23 -1.13
N VAL A 44 16.38 0.22 -2.07
CA VAL A 44 17.16 1.39 -2.45
C VAL A 44 17.35 1.47 -3.96
N ASN A 45 17.48 2.69 -4.51
CA ASN A 45 17.83 2.89 -5.91
C ASN A 45 19.36 2.76 -6.13
N GLU A 46 19.79 2.72 -7.40
CA GLU A 46 21.21 2.62 -7.76
C GLU A 46 22.03 3.81 -7.25
N ARG A 47 21.43 5.00 -7.15
CA ARG A 47 22.12 6.16 -6.58
C ARG A 47 22.43 5.99 -5.09
N ALA A 48 21.48 5.46 -4.33
CA ALA A 48 21.71 5.16 -2.92
C ALA A 48 22.80 4.08 -2.76
N ARG A 49 22.83 3.06 -3.62
CA ARG A 49 23.88 2.04 -3.65
C ARG A 49 25.28 2.63 -3.90
N GLN A 50 25.42 3.65 -4.73
CA GLN A 50 26.67 4.36 -4.96
C GLN A 50 27.26 4.96 -3.67
N PHE A 51 26.39 5.37 -2.72
CA PHE A 51 26.77 5.81 -1.38
C PHE A 51 26.90 4.66 -0.37
N ARG A 52 26.92 3.39 -0.83
CA ARG A 52 26.94 2.18 0.02
C ARG A 52 25.73 2.05 0.95
N ILE A 53 24.62 2.70 0.61
CA ILE A 53 23.34 2.51 1.29
C ILE A 53 22.72 1.22 0.75
N LEU A 54 22.63 0.21 1.61
CA LEU A 54 22.10 -1.11 1.26
C LEU A 54 20.88 -1.46 2.13
N PRO A 55 19.98 -2.35 1.68
CA PRO A 55 18.91 -2.86 2.53
C PRO A 55 19.45 -3.49 3.82
N GLY A 56 18.68 -3.29 4.91
CA GLY A 56 19.02 -3.81 6.24
C GLY A 56 19.70 -2.80 7.18
N ILE A 57 20.23 -1.69 6.70
CA ILE A 57 20.77 -0.63 7.58
C ILE A 57 19.64 0.24 8.13
N ARG A 58 19.90 0.90 9.28
CA ARG A 58 18.95 1.86 9.86
C ARG A 58 18.94 3.15 9.05
N TYR A 59 17.78 3.82 8.97
CA TYR A 59 17.63 5.05 8.20
C TYR A 59 18.56 6.16 8.70
N THR A 60 18.79 6.28 10.02
CA THR A 60 19.79 7.21 10.57
C THR A 60 21.20 6.94 10.06
N ALA A 61 21.61 5.68 9.96
CA ALA A 61 22.90 5.31 9.40
C ALA A 61 22.97 5.64 7.90
N ALA A 62 21.89 5.41 7.17
CA ALA A 62 21.81 5.76 5.76
C ALA A 62 21.91 7.27 5.51
N LEU A 63 21.30 8.11 6.35
CA LEU A 63 21.43 9.57 6.32
C LEU A 63 22.86 10.05 6.58
N SER A 64 23.63 9.34 7.42
CA SER A 64 25.05 9.64 7.67
C SER A 64 25.92 9.37 6.44
N LEU A 65 25.50 8.45 5.55
CA LEU A 65 26.18 8.16 4.29
C LEU A 65 25.80 9.14 3.18
N SER A 66 24.58 9.64 3.18
CA SER A 66 24.09 10.67 2.24
C SER A 66 22.98 11.50 2.87
N SER A 67 23.24 12.77 3.11
CA SER A 67 22.25 13.72 3.64
C SER A 67 21.13 14.04 2.64
N GLU A 68 21.33 13.75 1.36
CA GLU A 68 20.33 13.96 0.29
C GLU A 68 19.35 12.78 0.14
N LEU A 69 19.52 11.73 0.95
CA LEU A 69 18.66 10.56 0.88
C LEU A 69 17.18 10.93 1.14
N ARG A 70 16.33 10.57 0.20
CA ARG A 70 14.87 10.66 0.33
C ARG A 70 14.32 9.29 0.73
N ALA A 71 13.43 9.26 1.69
CA ALA A 71 12.83 8.01 2.11
C ALA A 71 11.32 8.12 2.30
N GLY A 72 10.62 7.02 2.08
CA GLY A 72 9.18 6.94 2.28
C GLY A 72 8.73 5.51 2.52
N VAL A 73 7.49 5.36 2.96
CA VAL A 73 6.85 4.08 3.21
C VAL A 73 5.94 3.70 2.05
N VAL A 74 5.96 2.42 1.68
CA VAL A 74 4.99 1.82 0.74
C VAL A 74 4.26 0.72 1.48
N ARG A 75 2.94 0.79 1.50
CA ARG A 75 2.12 -0.18 2.25
C ARG A 75 2.10 -1.55 1.58
N PRO A 76 2.03 -2.65 2.36
CA PRO A 76 1.98 -4.01 1.81
C PRO A 76 0.81 -4.25 0.85
N ASP A 77 -0.35 -3.62 1.09
CA ASP A 77 -1.53 -3.74 0.21
C ASP A 77 -1.30 -3.10 -1.16
N GLU A 78 -0.56 -1.99 -1.23
CA GLU A 78 -0.17 -1.35 -2.50
C GLU A 78 0.80 -2.22 -3.29
N ILE A 79 1.77 -2.82 -2.60
CA ILE A 79 2.72 -3.77 -3.23
C ILE A 79 1.95 -4.96 -3.78
N ALA A 80 1.06 -5.56 -2.98
CA ALA A 80 0.25 -6.69 -3.40
C ALA A 80 -0.68 -6.35 -4.58
N ALA A 81 -1.25 -5.15 -4.60
CA ALA A 81 -2.07 -4.69 -5.73
C ALA A 81 -1.25 -4.56 -7.02
N ALA A 82 -0.04 -3.98 -6.94
CA ALA A 82 0.86 -3.87 -8.08
C ALA A 82 1.32 -5.25 -8.58
N VAL A 83 1.68 -6.17 -7.68
CA VAL A 83 2.05 -7.54 -8.03
C VAL A 83 0.90 -8.25 -8.77
N ARG A 84 -0.34 -8.12 -8.30
CA ARG A 84 -1.52 -8.67 -8.98
C ARG A 84 -1.68 -8.08 -10.38
N GLN A 85 -1.65 -6.76 -10.52
CA GLN A 85 -1.77 -6.09 -11.81
C GLN A 85 -0.72 -6.55 -12.81
N ILE A 86 0.54 -6.68 -12.36
CA ILE A 86 1.64 -7.15 -13.19
C ILE A 86 1.44 -8.63 -13.55
N THR A 87 1.05 -9.47 -12.59
CA THR A 87 0.75 -10.90 -12.84
C THR A 87 -0.34 -11.07 -13.89
N ASP A 88 -1.42 -10.30 -13.81
CA ASP A 88 -2.51 -10.34 -14.78
C ASP A 88 -2.03 -9.95 -16.18
N ARG A 89 -1.18 -8.93 -16.30
CA ARG A 89 -0.57 -8.54 -17.58
C ARG A 89 0.39 -9.60 -18.12
N LEU A 90 1.17 -10.25 -17.26
CA LEU A 90 2.11 -11.29 -17.67
C LEU A 90 1.41 -12.53 -18.22
N ARG A 91 0.16 -12.77 -17.84
CA ARG A 91 -0.66 -13.87 -18.37
C ARG A 91 -0.97 -13.74 -19.87
N ASP A 92 -0.87 -12.53 -20.43
CA ASP A 92 -0.99 -12.34 -21.88
C ASP A 92 0.18 -13.00 -22.64
N PHE A 93 1.27 -13.32 -21.95
CA PHE A 93 2.51 -13.86 -22.52
C PHE A 93 2.81 -15.30 -22.10
N SER A 94 2.20 -15.80 -21.03
CA SER A 94 2.27 -17.19 -20.57
C SER A 94 1.07 -17.50 -19.68
N PRO A 95 0.42 -18.66 -19.82
CA PRO A 95 -0.67 -19.05 -18.91
C PRO A 95 -0.18 -19.32 -17.49
N GLU A 96 1.09 -19.68 -17.32
CA GLU A 96 1.69 -20.02 -16.04
C GLU A 96 2.65 -18.93 -15.57
N VAL A 97 2.18 -18.14 -14.62
CA VAL A 97 2.93 -17.03 -14.03
C VAL A 97 3.00 -17.22 -12.53
N GLU A 98 4.22 -17.25 -11.99
CA GLU A 98 4.48 -17.28 -10.55
C GLU A 98 5.15 -15.98 -10.09
N PRO A 99 4.47 -15.13 -9.30
CA PRO A 99 5.12 -14.05 -8.60
C PRO A 99 5.95 -14.56 -7.42
N SER A 100 7.10 -13.98 -7.17
CA SER A 100 7.90 -14.27 -5.98
C SER A 100 7.16 -13.80 -4.72
N VAL A 101 7.11 -14.67 -3.71
CA VAL A 101 6.58 -14.32 -2.38
C VAL A 101 7.59 -13.48 -1.58
N GLU A 102 8.89 -13.78 -1.74
CA GLU A 102 9.97 -13.18 -0.96
C GLU A 102 10.42 -11.83 -1.55
N GLU A 103 10.42 -11.71 -2.89
CA GLU A 103 10.94 -10.54 -3.61
C GLU A 103 9.88 -9.92 -4.52
N PRO A 104 9.11 -8.93 -4.03
CA PRO A 104 8.13 -8.22 -4.86
C PRO A 104 8.78 -7.59 -6.09
N GLY A 105 8.27 -7.95 -7.29
CA GLY A 105 8.82 -7.50 -8.58
C GLY A 105 9.56 -8.59 -9.34
N VAL A 106 9.78 -9.76 -8.75
CA VAL A 106 10.31 -10.94 -9.44
C VAL A 106 9.17 -11.89 -9.81
N PHE A 107 9.18 -12.35 -11.06
CA PHE A 107 8.18 -13.29 -11.59
C PHE A 107 8.86 -14.35 -12.43
N TRP A 108 8.30 -15.57 -12.46
CA TRP A 108 8.68 -16.61 -13.38
C TRP A 108 7.50 -16.99 -14.28
N LEU A 109 7.80 -17.22 -15.54
CA LEU A 109 6.84 -17.61 -16.55
C LEU A 109 7.31 -18.91 -17.21
N ASP A 110 6.41 -19.86 -17.41
CA ASP A 110 6.69 -21.04 -18.23
C ASP A 110 6.60 -20.70 -19.71
N GLY A 111 7.59 -21.15 -20.47
CA GLY A 111 7.66 -20.99 -21.91
C GLY A 111 7.23 -22.23 -22.70
N GLU A 112 6.73 -23.29 -22.04
CA GLU A 112 6.31 -24.50 -22.70
C GLU A 112 5.15 -24.24 -23.68
N GLY A 113 5.26 -24.72 -24.92
CA GLY A 113 4.24 -24.55 -25.95
C GLY A 113 4.16 -23.17 -26.61
N LEU A 114 4.90 -22.16 -26.13
CA LEU A 114 4.84 -20.78 -26.65
C LEU A 114 5.58 -20.53 -27.96
N ASN A 115 6.37 -21.50 -28.45
CA ASN A 115 7.10 -21.45 -29.72
C ASN A 115 6.19 -21.31 -30.96
N ARG A 116 4.89 -21.56 -30.83
CA ARG A 116 3.90 -21.30 -31.89
C ARG A 116 3.41 -19.84 -31.89
N LEU A 117 3.51 -19.15 -30.79
CA LEU A 117 3.06 -17.77 -30.62
C LEU A 117 4.20 -16.77 -30.83
N PHE A 118 5.40 -17.14 -30.40
CA PHE A 118 6.57 -16.27 -30.51
C PHE A 118 7.62 -16.92 -31.41
N ARG A 119 8.21 -16.12 -32.31
CA ARG A 119 9.20 -16.60 -33.32
C ARG A 119 10.50 -17.09 -32.68
N SER A 120 10.85 -16.62 -31.50
CA SER A 120 12.05 -16.99 -30.76
C SER A 120 11.91 -16.62 -29.28
N PRO A 121 12.71 -17.23 -28.38
CA PRO A 121 12.79 -16.86 -26.98
C PRO A 121 13.10 -15.37 -26.77
N ALA A 122 13.99 -14.82 -27.59
CA ALA A 122 14.30 -13.39 -27.55
C ALA A 122 13.11 -12.50 -27.96
N ALA A 123 12.26 -12.96 -28.90
CA ALA A 123 11.04 -12.25 -29.27
C ALA A 123 10.00 -12.29 -28.14
N TRP A 124 9.89 -13.42 -27.43
CA TRP A 124 9.04 -13.54 -26.26
C TRP A 124 9.48 -12.62 -25.14
N GLY A 125 10.77 -12.62 -24.79
CA GLY A 125 11.33 -11.73 -23.78
C GLY A 125 11.08 -10.24 -24.09
N ARG A 126 11.23 -9.83 -25.37
CA ARG A 126 10.91 -8.44 -25.79
C ARG A 126 9.43 -8.12 -25.64
N ALA A 127 8.53 -9.01 -26.06
CA ALA A 127 7.10 -8.81 -25.94
C ALA A 127 6.68 -8.61 -24.47
N ILE A 128 7.26 -9.37 -23.54
CA ILE A 128 7.04 -9.19 -22.10
C ILE A 128 7.50 -7.79 -21.65
N CYS A 129 8.70 -7.34 -22.04
CA CYS A 129 9.22 -6.01 -21.72
C CYS A 129 8.30 -4.91 -22.21
N ASP A 130 7.85 -5.01 -23.47
CA ASP A 130 6.98 -4.02 -24.11
C ASP A 130 5.62 -3.97 -23.38
N GLY A 131 5.02 -5.11 -23.09
CA GLY A 131 3.76 -5.18 -22.35
C GLY A 131 3.82 -4.62 -20.94
N LEU A 132 4.95 -4.76 -20.25
CA LEU A 132 5.15 -4.15 -18.94
C LEU A 132 5.44 -2.64 -19.03
N ARG A 133 6.08 -2.21 -20.11
CA ARG A 133 6.31 -0.78 -20.38
C ARG A 133 5.01 -0.04 -20.61
N ASP A 134 4.02 -0.66 -21.27
CA ASP A 134 2.66 -0.11 -21.43
C ASP A 134 1.96 0.14 -20.07
N LEU A 135 2.26 -0.69 -19.06
CA LEU A 135 1.84 -0.46 -17.68
C LEU A 135 2.72 0.57 -16.92
N GLY A 136 3.74 1.12 -17.58
CA GLY A 136 4.69 2.05 -17.00
C GLY A 136 5.74 1.39 -16.09
N PHE A 137 6.01 0.09 -16.25
CA PHE A 137 7.10 -0.59 -15.54
C PHE A 137 8.24 -0.93 -16.49
N SER A 138 9.46 -0.55 -16.11
CA SER A 138 10.67 -1.05 -16.77
C SER A 138 11.07 -2.36 -16.12
N ALA A 139 11.12 -3.42 -16.90
CA ALA A 139 11.47 -4.76 -16.45
C ALA A 139 12.73 -5.27 -17.17
N ARG A 140 13.42 -6.19 -16.53
CA ARG A 140 14.51 -6.98 -17.10
C ARG A 140 14.00 -8.39 -17.28
N VAL A 141 14.05 -8.89 -18.48
CA VAL A 141 13.53 -10.22 -18.80
C VAL A 141 14.66 -11.10 -19.29
N VAL A 142 14.87 -12.22 -18.61
CA VAL A 142 15.87 -13.22 -18.99
C VAL A 142 15.17 -14.53 -19.27
N VAL A 143 15.32 -15.02 -20.51
CA VAL A 143 14.78 -16.30 -20.95
C VAL A 143 15.91 -17.34 -20.93
N GLY A 144 15.68 -18.48 -20.29
CA GLY A 144 16.70 -19.51 -20.15
C GLY A 144 16.14 -20.86 -19.72
N PHE A 145 16.92 -21.62 -18.98
CA PHE A 145 16.68 -23.02 -18.72
C PHE A 145 16.48 -23.34 -17.24
N THR A 146 17.05 -22.52 -16.32
CA THR A 146 16.95 -22.76 -14.89
C THR A 146 16.34 -21.55 -14.17
N ARG A 147 15.55 -21.84 -13.16
CA ARG A 147 14.88 -20.81 -12.36
C ARG A 147 15.88 -19.85 -11.72
N TYR A 148 16.92 -20.42 -11.08
CA TYR A 148 17.89 -19.62 -10.36
C TYR A 148 18.88 -18.90 -11.29
N GLY A 149 19.31 -19.54 -12.38
CA GLY A 149 20.22 -18.94 -13.36
C GLY A 149 19.60 -17.72 -14.02
N THR A 150 18.37 -17.85 -14.53
CA THR A 150 17.64 -16.71 -15.11
C THR A 150 17.39 -15.59 -14.11
N TYR A 151 17.06 -15.91 -12.85
CA TYR A 151 16.91 -14.94 -11.76
C TYR A 151 18.22 -14.21 -11.49
N ALA A 152 19.34 -14.92 -11.29
CA ALA A 152 20.63 -14.33 -10.98
C ALA A 152 21.09 -13.35 -12.08
N VAL A 153 20.89 -13.73 -13.34
CA VAL A 153 21.23 -12.86 -14.48
C VAL A 153 20.28 -11.66 -14.57
N ALA A 154 18.97 -11.82 -14.39
CA ALA A 154 18.02 -10.72 -14.42
C ALA A 154 18.35 -9.66 -13.34
N ARG A 155 18.68 -10.11 -12.12
CA ARG A 155 19.07 -9.25 -11.00
C ARG A 155 20.42 -8.55 -11.20
N SER A 156 21.37 -9.19 -11.88
CA SER A 156 22.72 -8.64 -12.10
C SER A 156 22.78 -7.56 -13.19
N ARG A 157 21.84 -7.53 -14.11
CA ARG A 157 21.84 -6.56 -15.21
C ARG A 157 21.69 -5.13 -14.69
N THR A 158 22.49 -4.22 -15.25
CA THR A 158 22.48 -2.80 -14.88
C THR A 158 21.64 -1.97 -15.84
N ALA A 159 21.31 -0.77 -15.46
CA ALA A 159 20.67 0.21 -16.35
C ALA A 159 21.55 0.48 -17.59
N GLY A 160 20.95 0.43 -18.80
CA GLY A 160 21.68 0.59 -20.07
C GLY A 160 21.99 -0.72 -20.79
N ALA A 161 21.87 -1.90 -20.14
CA ALA A 161 21.83 -3.18 -20.83
C ALA A 161 20.47 -3.36 -21.54
N ALA A 162 20.43 -4.21 -22.58
CA ALA A 162 19.17 -4.56 -23.23
C ALA A 162 18.15 -5.07 -22.20
N ASP A 163 16.91 -4.60 -22.25
CA ASP A 163 15.85 -4.96 -21.29
C ASP A 163 15.51 -6.46 -21.31
N SER A 164 15.73 -7.15 -22.45
CA SER A 164 15.53 -8.60 -22.58
C SER A 164 16.79 -9.30 -23.07
N PHE A 165 16.98 -10.54 -22.59
CA PHE A 165 18.07 -11.41 -22.98
C PHE A 165 17.57 -12.87 -23.01
N ALA A 166 18.07 -13.69 -23.97
CA ALA A 166 17.73 -15.08 -24.06
C ALA A 166 19.00 -15.91 -24.27
N PHE A 167 19.15 -16.97 -23.50
CA PHE A 167 20.26 -17.90 -23.59
C PHE A 167 20.02 -18.95 -24.67
N GLU A 168 21.08 -19.31 -25.36
CA GLU A 168 21.07 -20.37 -26.38
C GLU A 168 21.31 -21.76 -25.77
N SER A 169 22.02 -21.81 -24.64
CA SER A 169 22.34 -23.07 -23.97
C SER A 169 22.37 -22.92 -22.43
N LEU A 170 22.16 -24.08 -21.76
CA LEU A 170 22.29 -24.16 -20.30
C LEU A 170 23.71 -23.82 -19.81
N ALA A 171 24.74 -24.23 -20.60
CA ALA A 171 26.12 -23.95 -20.23
C ALA A 171 26.45 -22.46 -20.26
N GLU A 172 25.94 -21.75 -21.25
CA GLU A 172 26.05 -20.29 -21.34
C GLU A 172 25.36 -19.61 -20.14
N GLU A 173 24.11 -20.03 -19.81
CA GLU A 173 23.37 -19.51 -18.66
C GLU A 173 24.17 -19.70 -17.37
N GLN A 174 24.67 -20.89 -17.10
CA GLN A 174 25.45 -21.19 -15.91
C GLN A 174 26.73 -20.36 -15.82
N GLN A 175 27.42 -20.15 -16.92
CA GLN A 175 28.64 -19.36 -16.99
C GLN A 175 28.35 -17.89 -16.65
N VAL A 176 27.30 -17.32 -17.27
CA VAL A 176 26.93 -15.92 -17.03
C VAL A 176 26.37 -15.72 -15.63
N ALA A 177 25.55 -16.65 -15.13
CA ALA A 177 24.96 -16.58 -13.80
C ALA A 177 26.03 -16.54 -12.69
N ARG A 178 27.15 -17.26 -12.85
CA ARG A 178 28.25 -17.24 -11.88
C ARG A 178 28.88 -15.88 -11.66
N ALA A 179 28.81 -14.98 -12.63
CA ALA A 179 29.32 -13.62 -12.51
C ALA A 179 28.34 -12.66 -11.78
N ALA A 180 27.15 -13.12 -11.42
CA ALA A 180 26.16 -12.28 -10.74
C ALA A 180 26.67 -11.84 -9.37
N PRO A 181 26.61 -10.52 -9.06
CA PRO A 181 27.01 -9.98 -7.75
C PRO A 181 26.06 -10.50 -6.66
N LEU A 182 26.64 -11.00 -5.57
CA LEU A 182 25.90 -11.64 -4.49
C LEU A 182 25.01 -10.66 -3.72
N ASP A 183 25.40 -9.40 -3.66
CA ASP A 183 24.64 -8.31 -3.00
C ASP A 183 23.34 -7.93 -3.73
N ARG A 184 23.14 -8.44 -4.95
CA ARG A 184 21.93 -8.24 -5.74
C ARG A 184 20.93 -9.38 -5.65
N LEU A 185 21.35 -10.50 -5.10
CA LEU A 185 20.53 -11.67 -4.90
C LEU A 185 19.83 -11.62 -3.53
N GLY A 186 18.76 -12.39 -3.35
CA GLY A 186 17.88 -12.36 -2.17
C GLY A 186 18.51 -12.91 -0.89
N LEU A 187 19.76 -12.57 -0.59
CA LEU A 187 20.39 -12.91 0.67
C LEU A 187 19.98 -11.95 1.79
N PRO A 188 19.71 -12.48 2.99
CA PRO A 188 19.54 -11.65 4.18
C PRO A 188 20.76 -10.73 4.42
N PRO A 189 20.57 -9.53 5.01
CA PRO A 189 21.65 -8.55 5.16
C PRO A 189 22.86 -9.05 5.92
N GLU A 190 22.68 -9.74 7.06
CA GLU A 190 23.79 -10.23 7.88
C GLU A 190 24.65 -11.27 7.18
N PRO A 191 24.11 -12.40 6.63
CA PRO A 191 24.89 -13.34 5.84
C PRO A 191 25.55 -12.72 4.62
N ARG A 192 24.89 -11.80 3.92
CA ARG A 192 25.45 -11.07 2.78
C ARG A 192 26.73 -10.32 3.18
N ASP A 193 26.65 -9.55 4.29
CA ASP A 193 27.75 -8.73 4.74
C ASP A 193 28.92 -9.58 5.28
N ASP A 194 28.64 -10.71 5.91
CA ASP A 194 29.64 -11.64 6.37
C ASP A 194 30.37 -12.37 5.23
N LEU A 195 29.63 -12.79 4.22
CA LEU A 195 30.22 -13.35 2.99
C LEU A 195 31.10 -12.33 2.27
N ALA A 196 30.66 -11.07 2.19
CA ALA A 196 31.44 -10.00 1.59
C ALA A 196 32.75 -9.72 2.34
N LYS A 197 32.75 -9.79 3.67
CA LYS A 197 33.98 -9.68 4.51
C LYS A 197 34.98 -10.83 4.23
N LEU A 198 34.47 -11.99 3.83
CA LEU A 198 35.27 -13.16 3.44
C LEU A 198 35.75 -13.11 1.99
N GLY A 199 35.42 -12.06 1.25
CA GLY A 199 35.77 -11.91 -0.16
C GLY A 199 34.85 -12.68 -1.13
N VAL A 200 33.75 -13.25 -0.64
CA VAL A 200 32.74 -13.95 -1.46
C VAL A 200 31.78 -12.90 -2.00
N THR A 201 31.99 -12.47 -3.24
CA THR A 201 31.26 -11.34 -3.83
C THR A 201 30.39 -11.72 -5.02
N THR A 202 30.65 -12.88 -5.62
CA THR A 202 29.88 -13.37 -6.78
C THR A 202 29.18 -14.69 -6.46
N LEU A 203 28.18 -15.03 -7.24
CA LEU A 203 27.52 -16.33 -7.17
C LEU A 203 28.51 -17.47 -7.41
N GLY A 204 29.51 -17.29 -8.29
CA GLY A 204 30.57 -18.25 -8.55
C GLY A 204 31.41 -18.55 -7.32
N ASP A 205 31.84 -17.49 -6.58
CA ASP A 205 32.59 -17.62 -5.32
C ASP A 205 31.75 -18.36 -4.26
N PHE A 206 30.45 -18.02 -4.19
CA PHE A 206 29.50 -18.63 -3.25
C PHE A 206 29.30 -20.13 -3.52
N LEU A 207 29.17 -20.51 -4.80
CA LEU A 207 29.04 -21.91 -5.20
C LEU A 207 30.33 -22.75 -5.03
N ALA A 208 31.47 -22.10 -4.90
CA ALA A 208 32.75 -22.77 -4.58
C ALA A 208 32.85 -23.15 -3.10
N LEU A 209 32.00 -22.61 -2.24
CA LEU A 209 31.98 -22.95 -0.81
C LEU A 209 31.34 -24.34 -0.58
N PRO A 210 31.87 -25.12 0.39
CA PRO A 210 31.27 -26.42 0.71
C PRO A 210 29.91 -26.25 1.37
N ALA A 211 28.90 -26.97 0.85
CA ALA A 211 27.53 -26.88 1.34
C ALA A 211 27.36 -27.25 2.83
N SER A 212 28.22 -28.15 3.36
CA SER A 212 28.25 -28.49 4.79
C SER A 212 28.64 -27.30 5.66
N GLY A 213 29.71 -26.59 5.28
CA GLY A 213 30.18 -25.41 6.03
C GLY A 213 29.19 -24.26 6.02
N LEU A 214 28.40 -24.11 4.96
CA LEU A 214 27.32 -23.12 4.90
C LEU A 214 26.19 -23.45 5.88
N ARG A 215 25.81 -24.73 6.01
CA ARG A 215 24.77 -25.17 6.97
C ARG A 215 25.20 -25.05 8.43
N GLU A 216 26.49 -25.18 8.71
CA GLU A 216 27.02 -25.05 10.07
C GLU A 216 27.13 -23.60 10.52
N ARG A 217 27.34 -22.69 9.58
CA ARG A 217 27.65 -21.28 9.90
C ARG A 217 26.51 -20.32 9.67
N PHE A 218 25.61 -20.62 8.74
CA PHE A 218 24.52 -19.74 8.34
C PHE A 218 23.17 -20.45 8.46
N ASP A 219 22.11 -19.64 8.59
CA ASP A 219 20.74 -20.14 8.68
C ASP A 219 20.23 -20.78 7.39
N GLU A 220 19.09 -21.48 7.51
CA GLU A 220 18.42 -22.21 6.43
C GLU A 220 18.28 -21.42 5.10
N PRO A 221 17.98 -20.08 5.09
CA PRO A 221 17.86 -19.32 3.84
C PRO A 221 19.12 -19.36 2.96
N VAL A 222 20.30 -19.32 3.56
CA VAL A 222 21.59 -19.34 2.84
C VAL A 222 21.86 -20.73 2.24
N ALA A 223 21.63 -21.79 3.03
CA ALA A 223 21.78 -23.16 2.58
C ALA A 223 20.80 -23.50 1.45
N ARG A 224 19.55 -23.03 1.56
CA ARG A 224 18.51 -23.18 0.53
C ARG A 224 18.91 -22.48 -0.76
N MET A 225 19.42 -21.25 -0.67
CA MET A 225 19.91 -20.52 -1.83
C MET A 225 21.05 -21.25 -2.53
N HIS A 226 22.02 -21.79 -1.78
CA HIS A 226 23.11 -22.57 -2.35
C HIS A 226 22.62 -23.83 -3.09
N ASN A 227 21.67 -24.56 -2.51
CA ASN A 227 21.09 -25.75 -3.11
C ASN A 227 20.33 -25.41 -4.40
N LEU A 228 19.58 -24.31 -4.43
CA LEU A 228 18.88 -23.86 -5.63
C LEU A 228 19.85 -23.39 -6.71
N ALA A 229 20.87 -22.64 -6.35
CA ALA A 229 21.85 -22.08 -7.27
C ALA A 229 22.79 -23.16 -7.86
N SER A 230 23.13 -24.18 -7.06
CA SER A 230 23.94 -25.31 -7.53
C SER A 230 23.15 -26.32 -8.38
N GLY A 231 21.83 -26.23 -8.41
CA GLY A 231 20.96 -27.23 -9.05
C GLY A 231 20.77 -28.50 -8.22
N ALA A 232 21.26 -28.56 -6.98
CA ALA A 232 21.05 -29.69 -6.07
C ALA A 232 19.58 -29.79 -5.60
N ALA A 233 18.85 -28.69 -5.64
CA ALA A 233 17.42 -28.65 -5.40
C ALA A 233 16.72 -28.08 -6.65
N TRP A 234 15.61 -28.71 -7.01
CA TRP A 234 14.71 -28.22 -8.06
C TRP A 234 13.37 -27.87 -7.47
N THR A 235 12.88 -26.67 -7.78
CA THR A 235 11.55 -26.22 -7.37
C THR A 235 10.70 -26.01 -8.62
N PRO A 236 9.62 -26.77 -8.80
CA PRO A 236 8.68 -26.53 -9.89
C PRO A 236 8.06 -25.13 -9.76
N LEU A 237 7.64 -24.55 -10.87
CA LEU A 237 6.82 -23.34 -10.84
C LEU A 237 5.51 -23.63 -10.09
N GLN A 238 5.10 -22.67 -9.30
CA GLN A 238 3.83 -22.65 -8.59
C GLN A 238 2.97 -21.49 -9.11
N PRO A 239 2.38 -21.63 -10.31
CA PRO A 239 1.65 -20.56 -10.94
C PRO A 239 0.45 -20.16 -10.10
N VAL A 240 0.22 -18.87 -9.98
CA VAL A 240 -1.00 -18.36 -9.37
C VAL A 240 -2.13 -18.48 -10.38
N SER A 241 -3.16 -19.26 -10.06
CA SER A 241 -4.36 -19.32 -10.89
C SER A 241 -4.98 -17.94 -11.07
N PRO A 242 -5.43 -17.58 -12.29
CA PRO A 242 -6.16 -16.32 -12.47
C PRO A 242 -7.33 -16.28 -11.48
N ALA A 243 -7.42 -15.21 -10.73
CA ALA A 243 -8.64 -14.97 -9.98
C ALA A 243 -9.77 -14.82 -11.02
N GLU A 244 -10.64 -15.81 -11.11
CA GLU A 244 -11.79 -15.73 -11.98
C GLU A 244 -12.62 -14.52 -11.56
N ARG A 245 -12.70 -13.50 -12.41
CA ARG A 245 -13.50 -12.31 -12.14
C ARG A 245 -14.96 -12.72 -12.02
N LEU A 246 -15.57 -12.34 -10.94
CA LEU A 246 -16.97 -12.60 -10.66
C LEU A 246 -17.78 -11.40 -11.13
N VAL A 247 -17.94 -11.32 -12.45
CA VAL A 247 -18.66 -10.23 -13.13
C VAL A 247 -19.94 -10.78 -13.76
N ALA A 248 -21.01 -10.03 -13.60
CA ALA A 248 -22.27 -10.25 -14.31
C ALA A 248 -22.84 -8.90 -14.77
N ARG A 249 -23.49 -8.92 -15.93
CA ARG A 249 -24.08 -7.72 -16.54
C ARG A 249 -25.51 -8.00 -16.97
N ILE A 250 -26.36 -6.98 -16.88
CA ILE A 250 -27.70 -6.95 -17.42
C ILE A 250 -27.92 -5.63 -18.16
N ASP A 251 -28.41 -5.71 -19.38
CA ASP A 251 -28.92 -4.57 -20.12
C ASP A 251 -30.44 -4.56 -19.92
N LEU A 252 -31.00 -3.43 -19.49
CA LEU A 252 -32.43 -3.27 -19.25
C LEU A 252 -33.14 -3.01 -20.61
N GLU A 253 -34.31 -3.58 -20.81
CA GLU A 253 -35.09 -3.39 -22.04
C GLU A 253 -35.45 -1.91 -22.22
N PHE A 254 -35.76 -1.21 -21.14
CA PHE A 254 -35.98 0.23 -21.10
C PHE A 254 -35.17 0.83 -19.93
N ALA A 255 -34.64 2.04 -20.13
CA ALA A 255 -33.95 2.74 -19.04
C ALA A 255 -34.95 3.08 -17.92
N ASP A 256 -34.63 2.68 -16.70
CA ASP A 256 -35.50 2.76 -15.52
C ASP A 256 -34.81 3.54 -14.37
N ASP A 257 -35.62 4.25 -13.60
CA ASP A 257 -35.22 4.97 -12.37
C ASP A 257 -35.97 4.45 -11.13
N ASP A 258 -36.82 3.42 -11.28
CA ASP A 258 -37.54 2.78 -10.20
C ASP A 258 -36.54 1.93 -9.37
N LEU A 259 -36.19 2.41 -8.20
CA LEU A 259 -35.20 1.76 -7.34
C LEU A 259 -35.54 0.33 -6.94
N PRO A 260 -36.79 -0.01 -6.56
CA PRO A 260 -37.21 -1.41 -6.34
C PRO A 260 -36.94 -2.34 -7.53
N ARG A 261 -37.20 -1.91 -8.75
CA ARG A 261 -36.97 -2.71 -9.97
C ARG A 261 -35.46 -2.88 -10.22
N LEU A 262 -34.69 -1.80 -10.07
CA LEU A 262 -33.24 -1.85 -10.19
C LEU A 262 -32.61 -2.79 -9.17
N LEU A 263 -33.06 -2.77 -7.91
CA LEU A 263 -32.59 -3.67 -6.88
C LEU A 263 -32.97 -5.15 -7.15
N PHE A 264 -34.14 -5.37 -7.74
CA PHE A 264 -34.55 -6.70 -8.17
C PHE A 264 -33.66 -7.23 -9.30
N ALA A 265 -33.39 -6.43 -10.32
CA ALA A 265 -32.48 -6.78 -11.39
C ALA A 265 -31.05 -7.01 -10.88
N LEU A 266 -30.57 -6.17 -9.96
CA LEU A 266 -29.26 -6.34 -9.32
C LEU A 266 -29.20 -7.65 -8.51
N LYS A 267 -30.28 -8.01 -7.81
CA LYS A 267 -30.36 -9.28 -7.10
C LYS A 267 -30.16 -10.48 -8.04
N GLN A 268 -30.74 -10.45 -9.21
CA GLN A 268 -30.58 -11.50 -10.23
C GLN A 268 -29.11 -11.63 -10.69
N LEU A 269 -28.33 -10.53 -10.72
CA LEU A 269 -26.91 -10.57 -10.99
C LEU A 269 -26.09 -11.11 -9.79
N LEU A 270 -26.45 -10.71 -8.57
CA LEU A 270 -25.69 -11.04 -7.38
C LEU A 270 -25.85 -12.51 -6.94
N ASP A 271 -27.04 -13.08 -7.05
CA ASP A 271 -27.29 -14.44 -6.56
C ASP A 271 -26.35 -15.50 -7.19
N PRO A 272 -26.17 -15.57 -8.54
CA PRO A 272 -25.23 -16.52 -9.13
C PRO A 272 -23.76 -16.22 -8.80
N LEU A 273 -23.39 -14.95 -8.65
CA LEU A 273 -22.01 -14.57 -8.28
C LEU A 273 -21.70 -14.98 -6.83
N LEU A 274 -22.65 -14.80 -5.92
CA LEU A 274 -22.52 -15.22 -4.51
C LEU A 274 -22.49 -16.75 -4.39
N ALA A 275 -23.25 -17.48 -5.21
CA ALA A 275 -23.18 -18.92 -5.27
C ALA A 275 -21.77 -19.42 -5.69
N ARG A 276 -21.12 -18.72 -6.63
CA ARG A 276 -19.73 -19.03 -7.05
C ARG A 276 -18.72 -18.71 -5.94
N LEU A 277 -18.90 -17.61 -5.19
CA LEU A 277 -18.10 -17.31 -3.99
C LEU A 277 -18.27 -18.40 -2.92
N ALA A 278 -19.51 -18.80 -2.65
CA ALA A 278 -19.81 -19.85 -1.65
C ALA A 278 -19.14 -21.20 -2.01
N ALA A 279 -19.10 -21.57 -3.30
CA ALA A 279 -18.39 -22.75 -3.77
C ALA A 279 -16.89 -22.72 -3.47
N ARG A 280 -16.28 -21.51 -3.40
CA ARG A 280 -14.89 -21.27 -3.03
C ARG A 280 -14.67 -21.08 -1.53
N ARG A 281 -15.70 -21.22 -0.70
CA ARG A 281 -15.71 -20.89 0.75
C ARG A 281 -15.35 -19.42 1.02
N GLU A 282 -15.76 -18.54 0.13
CA GLU A 282 -15.57 -17.11 0.22
C GLU A 282 -16.89 -16.38 0.48
N GLY A 283 -16.78 -15.16 1.03
CA GLY A 283 -17.88 -14.20 1.11
C GLY A 283 -17.54 -12.92 0.37
N ALA A 284 -18.55 -12.19 -0.11
CA ALA A 284 -18.36 -10.94 -0.81
C ALA A 284 -17.90 -9.84 0.17
N ARG A 285 -16.67 -9.39 0.03
CA ARG A 285 -16.07 -8.26 0.76
C ARG A 285 -16.45 -6.92 0.13
N GLU A 286 -16.58 -6.90 -1.19
CA GLU A 286 -16.80 -5.68 -1.96
C GLU A 286 -17.63 -5.98 -3.20
N LEU A 287 -18.55 -5.08 -3.51
CA LEU A 287 -19.24 -4.98 -4.79
C LEU A 287 -18.76 -3.71 -5.50
N SER A 288 -18.24 -3.86 -6.72
CA SER A 288 -18.06 -2.78 -7.70
C SER A 288 -19.26 -2.79 -8.64
N LEU A 289 -20.05 -1.72 -8.63
CA LEU A 289 -21.28 -1.59 -9.42
C LEU A 289 -21.09 -0.46 -10.43
N HIS A 290 -21.18 -0.81 -11.72
CA HIS A 290 -21.18 0.14 -12.82
C HIS A 290 -22.61 0.29 -13.37
N LEU A 291 -23.13 1.51 -13.33
CA LEU A 291 -24.43 1.87 -13.86
C LEU A 291 -24.22 2.70 -15.12
N ARG A 292 -24.72 2.23 -16.24
CA ARG A 292 -24.80 3.01 -17.48
C ARG A 292 -26.15 3.75 -17.51
N LEU A 293 -26.06 5.07 -17.57
CA LEU A 293 -27.23 5.95 -17.53
C LEU A 293 -27.73 6.34 -18.93
N ASP A 294 -28.94 6.84 -18.98
CA ASP A 294 -29.56 7.51 -20.14
C ASP A 294 -30.02 8.91 -19.68
N PRO A 295 -29.49 10.02 -20.25
CA PRO A 295 -28.47 10.11 -21.33
C PRO A 295 -27.10 9.50 -20.95
N PRO A 296 -26.27 9.13 -21.94
CA PRO A 296 -25.08 8.30 -21.71
C PRO A 296 -24.10 8.92 -20.73
N ASP A 297 -23.99 8.30 -19.55
CA ASP A 297 -23.00 8.52 -18.52
C ASP A 297 -22.74 7.19 -17.82
N VAL A 298 -21.59 7.06 -17.16
CA VAL A 298 -21.23 5.86 -16.40
C VAL A 298 -20.99 6.24 -14.96
N ARG A 299 -21.80 5.69 -14.08
CA ARG A 299 -21.63 5.85 -12.65
C ARG A 299 -21.01 4.59 -12.06
N HIS A 300 -19.97 4.78 -11.27
CA HIS A 300 -19.27 3.72 -10.54
C HIS A 300 -19.48 3.87 -9.04
N GLU A 301 -20.00 2.81 -8.42
CA GLU A 301 -20.20 2.74 -6.96
C GLU A 301 -19.48 1.54 -6.37
N VAL A 302 -18.80 1.76 -5.24
CA VAL A 302 -18.14 0.71 -4.48
C VAL A 302 -18.87 0.53 -3.15
N ILE A 303 -19.35 -0.68 -2.93
CA ILE A 303 -20.14 -1.05 -1.75
C ILE A 303 -19.36 -2.10 -0.95
N ARG A 304 -19.11 -1.80 0.33
CA ARG A 304 -18.39 -2.69 1.25
C ARG A 304 -19.28 -3.05 2.45
N PRO A 305 -19.78 -4.27 2.51
CA PRO A 305 -20.49 -4.77 3.68
C PRO A 305 -19.59 -4.79 4.93
N ALA A 306 -20.21 -4.65 6.11
CA ALA A 306 -19.48 -4.69 7.39
C ALA A 306 -18.77 -6.04 7.66
N GLN A 307 -19.35 -7.11 7.15
CA GLN A 307 -18.80 -8.47 7.15
C GLN A 307 -18.92 -9.05 5.74
N PRO A 308 -18.06 -10.02 5.37
CA PRO A 308 -18.16 -10.66 4.06
C PRO A 308 -19.56 -11.26 3.86
N ALA A 309 -20.29 -10.77 2.87
CA ALA A 309 -21.68 -11.15 2.64
C ALA A 309 -21.75 -12.52 1.95
N ARG A 310 -22.62 -13.39 2.47
CA ARG A 310 -22.96 -14.70 1.88
C ARG A 310 -24.28 -14.67 1.09
N ALA A 311 -25.07 -13.63 1.26
CA ALA A 311 -26.37 -13.43 0.62
C ALA A 311 -26.46 -12.02 0.05
N ALA A 312 -27.34 -11.83 -0.94
CA ALA A 312 -27.50 -10.54 -1.62
C ALA A 312 -28.13 -9.45 -0.71
N GLN A 313 -28.96 -9.81 0.26
CA GLN A 313 -29.74 -8.86 1.06
C GLN A 313 -28.90 -7.78 1.75
N PRO A 314 -27.79 -8.07 2.47
CA PRO A 314 -26.97 -7.04 3.08
C PRO A 314 -26.32 -6.08 2.08
N ILE A 315 -26.00 -6.56 0.87
CA ILE A 315 -25.43 -5.76 -0.20
C ILE A 315 -26.51 -4.83 -0.78
N LEU A 316 -27.70 -5.37 -1.05
CA LEU A 316 -28.82 -4.61 -1.61
C LEU A 316 -29.31 -3.49 -0.70
N GLU A 317 -29.30 -3.71 0.64
CA GLU A 317 -29.60 -2.65 1.59
C GLU A 317 -28.63 -1.46 1.49
N LEU A 318 -27.34 -1.74 1.35
CA LEU A 318 -26.32 -0.68 1.20
C LEU A 318 -26.40 0.01 -0.16
N VAL A 319 -26.66 -0.75 -1.24
CA VAL A 319 -26.91 -0.19 -2.57
C VAL A 319 -28.13 0.72 -2.55
N ARG A 320 -29.22 0.30 -1.88
CA ARG A 320 -30.42 1.12 -1.73
C ARG A 320 -30.08 2.46 -1.08
N LEU A 321 -29.40 2.49 0.06
CA LEU A 321 -28.99 3.72 0.73
C LEU A 321 -28.14 4.62 -0.16
N ARG A 322 -27.24 4.03 -0.95
CA ARG A 322 -26.38 4.78 -1.86
C ARG A 322 -27.15 5.41 -3.02
N LEU A 323 -28.12 4.72 -3.57
CA LEU A 323 -28.87 5.17 -4.77
C LEU A 323 -30.07 6.05 -4.40
N GLU A 324 -30.71 5.86 -3.24
CA GLU A 324 -31.84 6.71 -2.79
C GLU A 324 -31.46 8.20 -2.75
N SER A 325 -30.25 8.53 -2.35
CA SER A 325 -29.81 9.92 -2.16
C SER A 325 -29.26 10.58 -3.44
N SER A 326 -29.02 9.82 -4.53
CA SER A 326 -28.15 10.35 -5.58
C SER A 326 -28.26 9.68 -6.95
N LEU A 327 -29.39 9.11 -7.34
CA LEU A 327 -29.55 8.57 -8.70
C LEU A 327 -29.73 9.74 -9.70
N PRO A 328 -28.72 10.06 -10.55
CA PRO A 328 -28.77 11.26 -11.38
C PRO A 328 -29.52 11.10 -12.69
N GLY A 329 -30.05 9.89 -13.01
CA GLY A 329 -30.74 9.60 -14.27
C GLY A 329 -31.25 8.17 -14.35
N LYS A 330 -31.86 7.82 -15.49
CA LYS A 330 -32.36 6.47 -15.72
C LYS A 330 -31.20 5.50 -16.01
N VAL A 331 -31.26 4.31 -15.43
CA VAL A 331 -30.28 3.25 -15.64
C VAL A 331 -30.67 2.42 -16.86
N ALA A 332 -29.76 2.32 -17.83
CA ALA A 332 -29.95 1.51 -19.05
C ALA A 332 -29.26 0.14 -18.95
N ALA A 333 -28.19 0.03 -18.19
CA ALA A 333 -27.50 -1.25 -17.94
C ALA A 333 -26.79 -1.23 -16.59
N MET A 334 -26.62 -2.42 -16.00
CA MET A 334 -25.87 -2.64 -14.77
C MET A 334 -24.83 -3.72 -14.98
N GLU A 335 -23.63 -3.49 -14.47
CA GLU A 335 -22.57 -4.48 -14.35
C GLU A 335 -22.11 -4.56 -12.89
N ALA A 336 -22.11 -5.77 -12.33
CA ALA A 336 -21.74 -6.05 -10.98
C ALA A 336 -20.50 -6.95 -10.95
N GLU A 337 -19.44 -6.51 -10.26
CA GLU A 337 -18.25 -7.31 -9.99
C GLU A 337 -18.12 -7.53 -8.47
N LEU A 338 -18.03 -8.79 -8.03
CA LEU A 338 -17.84 -9.16 -6.63
C LEU A 338 -16.40 -9.54 -6.35
N PHE A 339 -15.86 -8.99 -5.27
CA PHE A 339 -14.56 -9.36 -4.72
C PHE A 339 -14.76 -10.23 -3.47
N GLY A 340 -14.25 -11.46 -3.54
CA GLY A 340 -14.34 -12.43 -2.46
C GLY A 340 -13.21 -12.31 -1.45
N VAL A 341 -13.46 -12.83 -0.25
CA VAL A 341 -12.45 -13.09 0.77
C VAL A 341 -12.74 -14.41 1.42
N SER A 342 -11.69 -15.20 1.71
CA SER A 342 -11.83 -16.46 2.45
C SER A 342 -12.54 -16.24 3.78
N LEU A 343 -13.51 -17.09 4.05
CA LEU A 343 -14.20 -17.12 5.32
C LEU A 343 -13.43 -18.07 6.24
N ASP A 344 -12.75 -17.53 7.23
CA ASP A 344 -12.23 -18.36 8.31
C ASP A 344 -13.40 -19.14 8.95
N PRO A 345 -13.23 -20.44 9.21
CA PRO A 345 -14.23 -21.18 9.96
C PRO A 345 -14.38 -20.50 11.31
N ALA A 346 -15.50 -19.80 11.51
CA ALA A 346 -15.79 -19.14 12.76
C ALA A 346 -15.77 -20.20 13.86
N GLN A 347 -14.75 -20.16 14.70
CA GLN A 347 -14.67 -20.96 15.91
C GLN A 347 -15.73 -20.39 16.84
N THR A 348 -16.94 -20.97 16.79
CA THR A 348 -18.03 -20.61 17.67
C THR A 348 -17.62 -21.03 19.06
N SER A 349 -17.21 -20.09 19.88
CA SER A 349 -17.00 -20.35 21.32
C SER A 349 -18.32 -20.76 21.92
N LEU A 350 -18.37 -21.99 22.44
CA LEU A 350 -19.55 -22.57 23.14
C LEU A 350 -19.87 -21.81 24.43
N LEU A 351 -18.98 -20.95 24.90
CA LEU A 351 -19.10 -20.13 26.11
C LEU A 351 -18.95 -18.66 25.76
N THR A 352 -19.90 -18.09 25.09
CA THR A 352 -19.95 -16.65 24.81
C THR A 352 -20.46 -15.92 26.05
N GLN A 353 -19.55 -15.32 26.80
CA GLN A 353 -19.90 -14.13 27.59
C GLN A 353 -20.30 -13.07 26.59
N THR A 354 -21.53 -12.58 26.65
CA THR A 354 -22.02 -11.47 25.81
C THR A 354 -21.05 -10.30 25.96
N PRO A 355 -20.34 -9.89 24.89
CA PRO A 355 -19.39 -8.80 24.99
C PRO A 355 -20.15 -7.53 25.41
N ARG A 356 -19.60 -6.75 26.34
CA ARG A 356 -20.18 -5.47 26.79
C ARG A 356 -20.38 -4.47 25.63
N ARG A 357 -19.81 -4.71 24.46
CA ARG A 357 -19.93 -3.90 23.24
C ARG A 357 -20.18 -4.83 22.05
N ASP A 358 -21.30 -4.63 21.38
CA ASP A 358 -21.62 -5.33 20.13
C ASP A 358 -20.87 -4.64 18.95
N LEU A 359 -19.65 -5.12 18.68
CA LEU A 359 -18.82 -4.61 17.59
C LEU A 359 -19.43 -4.88 16.20
N ASP A 360 -20.18 -5.97 16.07
CA ASP A 360 -20.83 -6.32 14.81
C ASP A 360 -21.98 -5.37 14.50
N ALA A 361 -22.80 -5.01 15.49
CA ALA A 361 -23.82 -3.98 15.33
C ALA A 361 -23.20 -2.61 15.02
N ALA A 362 -22.11 -2.24 15.69
CA ALA A 362 -21.39 -1.00 15.42
C ALA A 362 -20.82 -0.98 13.99
N ASN A 363 -20.18 -2.07 13.55
CA ASN A 363 -19.65 -2.18 12.20
C ASN A 363 -20.74 -2.12 11.13
N ARG A 364 -21.93 -2.73 11.38
CA ARG A 364 -23.09 -2.58 10.49
C ARG A 364 -23.57 -1.13 10.40
N ALA A 365 -23.64 -0.42 11.53
CA ALA A 365 -24.01 0.99 11.52
C ALA A 365 -23.01 1.86 10.75
N LEU A 366 -21.70 1.65 10.96
CA LEU A 366 -20.63 2.35 10.21
C LEU A 366 -20.69 2.05 8.70
N ALA A 367 -20.98 0.81 8.31
CA ALA A 367 -21.14 0.44 6.89
C ALA A 367 -22.32 1.19 6.24
N ARG A 368 -23.44 1.36 6.97
CA ARG A 368 -24.58 2.17 6.51
C ARG A 368 -24.21 3.65 6.33
N LEU A 369 -23.51 4.24 7.30
CA LEU A 369 -23.03 5.64 7.18
C LEU A 369 -22.11 5.83 5.98
N ARG A 370 -21.20 4.90 5.72
CA ARG A 370 -20.33 4.95 4.53
C ARG A 370 -21.13 4.77 3.23
N ALA A 371 -22.14 3.93 3.23
CA ALA A 371 -23.00 3.74 2.08
C ALA A 371 -23.78 5.03 1.75
N GLU A 372 -24.32 5.69 2.75
CA GLU A 372 -25.13 6.90 2.58
C GLU A 372 -24.28 8.15 2.27
N PHE A 373 -23.22 8.40 3.05
CA PHE A 373 -22.45 9.65 3.01
C PHE A 373 -21.09 9.54 2.33
N GLY A 374 -20.69 8.36 1.84
CA GLY A 374 -19.41 8.10 1.19
C GLY A 374 -18.35 7.49 2.11
N SER A 375 -17.30 6.92 1.52
CA SER A 375 -16.25 6.18 2.24
C SER A 375 -15.46 7.05 3.23
N ALA A 376 -15.36 8.35 2.99
CA ALA A 376 -14.66 9.30 3.86
C ALA A 376 -15.49 9.76 5.07
N ALA A 377 -16.80 9.45 5.11
CA ALA A 377 -17.69 9.90 6.18
C ALA A 377 -17.36 9.31 7.56
N VAL A 378 -16.68 8.16 7.57
CA VAL A 378 -16.25 7.49 8.80
C VAL A 378 -14.73 7.40 8.78
N ALA A 379 -14.10 8.13 9.69
CA ALA A 379 -12.64 8.16 9.79
C ALA A 379 -12.21 8.00 11.26
N ARG A 380 -10.99 7.53 11.47
CA ARG A 380 -10.32 7.53 12.77
C ARG A 380 -9.06 8.39 12.70
N ALA A 381 -8.72 8.99 13.84
CA ALA A 381 -7.44 9.64 14.00
C ALA A 381 -6.37 8.58 14.30
N ARG A 382 -5.30 8.56 13.51
CA ARG A 382 -4.07 7.81 13.82
C ARG A 382 -3.02 8.79 14.30
N VAL A 383 -2.43 8.53 15.46
CA VAL A 383 -1.33 9.33 15.98
C VAL A 383 -0.09 9.14 15.11
N CYS A 384 0.56 10.22 14.73
CA CYS A 384 1.80 10.26 13.97
C CYS A 384 2.90 10.94 14.79
N GLU A 385 4.15 10.57 14.57
CA GLU A 385 5.30 11.25 15.16
C GLU A 385 5.54 12.60 14.43
N GLY A 386 4.70 13.57 14.71
CA GLY A 386 4.81 14.92 14.18
C GLY A 386 5.05 15.94 15.28
N HIS A 387 5.99 16.85 15.09
CA HIS A 387 6.25 17.93 16.07
C HIS A 387 5.20 19.05 16.02
N LEU A 388 4.48 19.15 14.91
CA LEU A 388 3.38 20.11 14.78
C LEU A 388 2.05 19.46 15.16
N PRO A 389 1.14 20.18 15.82
CA PRO A 389 -0.16 19.64 16.24
C PRO A 389 -0.96 19.02 15.09
N GLU A 390 -0.97 19.67 13.93
CA GLU A 390 -1.65 19.20 12.73
C GLU A 390 -0.96 17.98 12.07
N ALA A 391 0.33 17.76 12.34
CA ALA A 391 1.09 16.63 11.87
C ALA A 391 1.18 15.47 12.88
N ALA A 392 0.67 15.69 14.10
CA ALA A 392 0.69 14.68 15.16
C ALA A 392 -0.40 13.62 15.00
N PHE A 393 -1.31 13.79 14.06
CA PHE A 393 -2.33 12.81 13.72
C PHE A 393 -2.73 12.90 12.26
N LEU A 394 -3.24 11.80 11.74
CA LEU A 394 -3.79 11.67 10.37
C LEU A 394 -5.19 11.09 10.47
N TRP A 395 -6.15 11.65 9.73
CA TRP A 395 -7.46 11.05 9.55
C TRP A 395 -7.41 9.96 8.50
N GLU A 396 -7.68 8.72 8.90
CA GLU A 396 -7.74 7.57 8.03
C GLU A 396 -9.19 7.07 7.92
N PRO A 397 -9.68 6.75 6.70
CA PRO A 397 -10.97 6.11 6.56
C PRO A 397 -11.03 4.83 7.42
N LEU A 398 -12.08 4.71 8.22
CA LEU A 398 -12.28 3.55 9.08
C LEU A 398 -13.20 2.55 8.39
N GLU A 399 -12.66 1.40 7.97
CA GLU A 399 -13.45 0.34 7.35
C GLU A 399 -14.16 -0.53 8.38
N ARG A 400 -13.49 -0.86 9.48
CA ARG A 400 -14.00 -1.75 10.52
C ARG A 400 -13.42 -1.42 11.88
N LEU A 401 -14.24 -1.57 12.92
CA LEU A 401 -13.79 -1.60 14.31
C LEU A 401 -13.30 -3.01 14.63
N GLU A 402 -12.10 -3.10 15.16
CA GLU A 402 -11.53 -4.35 15.71
C GLU A 402 -11.56 -4.30 17.22
N GLU A 403 -11.51 -5.47 17.87
CA GLU A 403 -11.29 -5.53 19.29
C GLU A 403 -9.94 -4.89 19.61
N GLY A 404 -10.00 -3.77 20.33
CA GLY A 404 -8.79 -3.05 20.70
C GLY A 404 -7.93 -3.93 21.59
N HIS A 405 -6.78 -4.36 21.08
CA HIS A 405 -5.70 -4.73 21.97
C HIS A 405 -5.40 -3.47 22.79
N ARG A 406 -5.48 -3.57 24.10
CA ARG A 406 -4.90 -2.54 24.98
C ARG A 406 -3.40 -2.55 24.64
N GLY A 407 -2.99 -1.59 23.80
CA GLY A 407 -1.59 -1.42 23.47
C GLY A 407 -0.82 -1.26 24.75
N GLU A 408 0.15 -2.13 24.96
CA GLU A 408 1.21 -1.91 25.93
C GLU A 408 1.83 -0.55 25.57
N GLY A 409 1.56 0.47 26.38
CA GLY A 409 2.21 1.78 26.23
C GLY A 409 1.31 3.00 26.14
N VAL A 410 -0.01 2.91 26.29
CA VAL A 410 -0.78 4.10 26.60
C VAL A 410 -0.50 4.44 28.06
N PRO A 411 0.28 5.51 28.37
CA PRO A 411 0.53 5.89 29.76
C PRO A 411 -0.82 6.14 30.41
N ASP A 412 -1.09 5.53 31.57
CA ASP A 412 -2.27 5.85 32.36
C ASP A 412 -2.11 7.29 32.87
N TRP A 413 -2.63 8.24 32.08
CA TRP A 413 -2.57 9.67 32.39
C TRP A 413 -3.27 10.03 33.70
N LYS A 414 -4.14 9.14 34.21
CA LYS A 414 -4.83 9.31 35.51
C LYS A 414 -3.85 9.28 36.68
N GLU A 415 -2.70 8.64 36.51
CA GLU A 415 -1.71 8.52 37.61
C GLU A 415 -0.71 9.70 37.68
N ARG A 416 -0.61 10.56 36.64
CA ARG A 416 0.47 11.55 36.53
C ARG A 416 0.14 12.99 36.92
N SER A 417 -1.11 13.39 37.01
CA SER A 417 -1.46 14.75 37.50
C SER A 417 -2.91 14.80 37.93
N GLY A 418 -3.16 15.29 39.12
CA GLY A 418 -4.52 15.53 39.64
C GLY A 418 -5.29 16.62 38.88
N THR A 419 -4.81 17.08 37.73
CA THR A 419 -5.43 18.07 36.87
C THR A 419 -6.01 17.37 35.65
N PRO A 420 -7.30 17.56 35.30
CA PRO A 420 -7.88 16.98 34.08
C PRO A 420 -7.12 17.49 32.86
N PRO A 421 -6.86 16.61 31.83
CA PRO A 421 -6.16 17.02 30.64
C PRO A 421 -6.96 18.08 29.88
N LEU A 422 -6.26 19.09 29.40
CA LEU A 422 -6.85 20.11 28.52
C LEU A 422 -7.24 19.43 27.18
N VAL A 423 -8.53 19.46 26.87
CA VAL A 423 -9.06 18.99 25.61
C VAL A 423 -8.85 20.09 24.57
N ARG A 424 -8.12 19.76 23.51
CA ARG A 424 -7.83 20.68 22.40
C ARG A 424 -8.56 20.23 21.15
N ARG A 425 -9.37 21.11 20.59
CA ARG A 425 -9.99 20.91 19.29
C ARG A 425 -9.14 21.59 18.23
N ILE A 426 -8.39 20.80 17.47
CA ILE A 426 -7.49 21.29 16.42
C ILE A 426 -8.29 21.50 15.15
N LEU A 427 -8.08 22.65 14.47
CA LEU A 427 -8.64 22.89 13.15
C LEU A 427 -7.87 22.15 12.08
N ASP A 428 -8.54 21.57 11.08
CA ASP A 428 -7.92 20.88 9.94
C ASP A 428 -6.95 21.79 9.18
N ARG A 429 -7.27 23.07 9.13
CA ARG A 429 -6.38 24.13 8.63
C ARG A 429 -6.41 25.29 9.60
N SER A 430 -5.23 25.75 10.00
CA SER A 430 -5.13 26.96 10.81
C SER A 430 -5.70 28.17 10.06
N ALA A 431 -6.56 28.95 10.72
CA ALA A 431 -7.17 30.12 10.13
C ALA A 431 -6.26 31.35 10.33
N ASP A 432 -5.95 32.08 9.25
CA ASP A 432 -5.20 33.35 9.32
C ASP A 432 -6.05 34.40 10.03
N LEU A 433 -5.54 34.93 11.14
CA LEU A 433 -6.20 35.95 11.93
C LEU A 433 -6.01 37.38 11.38
N SER A 434 -5.10 37.56 10.41
CA SER A 434 -4.84 38.86 9.76
C SER A 434 -5.76 39.11 8.57
N THR A 435 -6.36 38.07 8.01
CA THR A 435 -7.27 38.16 6.86
C THR A 435 -8.71 38.01 7.39
N ASP A 436 -9.32 39.14 7.68
CA ASP A 436 -10.75 39.38 7.93
C ASP A 436 -11.71 38.16 7.94
N LEU A 437 -12.17 37.87 9.06
CA LEU A 437 -13.50 38.00 9.66
C LEU A 437 -14.75 37.95 8.76
N ARG A 438 -14.66 37.66 7.48
CA ARG A 438 -15.82 37.35 6.65
C ARG A 438 -15.91 35.84 6.43
N ILE A 439 -16.68 35.23 7.28
CA ILE A 439 -16.82 33.83 7.32
C ILE A 439 -18.18 33.38 6.91
N ALA A 440 -18.11 32.38 6.03
CA ALA A 440 -19.21 31.57 5.60
C ALA A 440 -20.16 31.16 6.72
N GLU A 441 -21.40 31.33 6.43
CA GLU A 441 -22.58 30.97 7.19
C GLU A 441 -22.53 29.55 7.71
N GLY A 442 -22.79 29.33 8.97
CA GLY A 442 -23.10 28.03 9.54
C GLY A 442 -22.41 27.64 10.85
N GLY A 443 -21.38 28.32 11.29
CA GLY A 443 -20.71 28.03 12.56
C GLY A 443 -20.28 29.29 13.29
N ARG A 444 -20.66 29.47 14.56
CA ARG A 444 -20.16 30.54 15.41
C ARG A 444 -18.64 30.47 15.51
N ARG A 445 -17.94 31.33 14.78
CA ARG A 445 -16.48 31.50 14.90
C ARG A 445 -16.17 32.68 15.81
N PRO A 446 -15.23 32.59 16.76
CA PRO A 446 -14.81 33.72 17.56
C PRO A 446 -14.14 34.78 16.68
N ARG A 447 -14.49 36.05 16.86
CA ARG A 447 -13.88 37.17 16.15
C ARG A 447 -12.53 37.49 16.80
N ALA A 448 -11.47 37.63 16.02
CA ALA A 448 -10.15 38.05 16.50
C ALA A 448 -10.19 39.43 17.17
N ALA A 449 -11.18 40.27 16.81
CA ALA A 449 -11.46 41.57 17.48
C ALA A 449 -11.84 41.42 18.97
N ASP A 450 -12.29 40.25 19.44
CA ASP A 450 -12.60 39.98 20.83
C ASP A 450 -11.35 39.64 21.69
N ALA A 451 -10.19 39.40 21.03
CA ALA A 451 -8.89 39.23 21.70
C ALA A 451 -8.18 40.59 21.89
N GLY A 452 -8.85 41.55 22.52
CA GLY A 452 -8.24 42.84 22.82
C GLY A 452 -7.06 42.74 23.81
N PRO A 453 -6.31 43.85 24.03
CA PRO A 453 -5.05 43.88 24.80
C PRO A 453 -5.16 43.48 26.28
N THR A 454 -6.34 43.12 26.75
CA THR A 454 -6.62 42.70 28.14
C THR A 454 -6.95 41.19 28.26
N ALA A 455 -6.76 40.39 27.21
CA ALA A 455 -6.97 38.97 27.28
C ALA A 455 -5.83 38.29 28.06
N GLU A 456 -6.18 37.43 29.02
CA GLU A 456 -5.22 36.58 29.73
C GLU A 456 -4.51 35.68 28.73
N ARG A 457 -3.18 35.79 28.67
CA ARG A 457 -2.36 35.07 27.67
C ARG A 457 -1.33 34.24 28.39
N VAL A 458 -1.30 32.94 28.09
CA VAL A 458 -0.32 31.98 28.61
C VAL A 458 0.54 31.51 27.45
N GLY A 459 1.85 31.59 27.59
CA GLY A 459 2.87 31.25 26.59
C GLY A 459 4.02 32.24 26.54
N PRO A 460 4.94 32.20 25.57
CA PRO A 460 4.92 31.30 24.40
C PRO A 460 5.40 29.88 24.66
N TYR A 461 4.75 28.91 24.03
CA TYR A 461 5.29 27.56 23.81
C TYR A 461 5.88 27.52 22.42
N VAL A 462 7.20 27.40 22.30
CA VAL A 462 7.88 27.53 21.00
C VAL A 462 8.07 26.16 20.37
N ILE A 463 7.60 26.00 19.12
CA ILE A 463 7.95 24.88 18.26
C ILE A 463 8.85 25.41 17.17
N SER A 464 10.09 24.91 17.14
CA SER A 464 11.11 25.26 16.16
C SER A 464 11.73 23.98 15.59
N GLY A 465 11.83 23.90 14.26
CA GLY A 465 12.38 22.71 13.59
C GLY A 465 12.26 22.83 12.07
N GLY A 466 12.52 21.69 11.37
CA GLY A 466 12.37 21.63 9.93
C GLY A 466 13.43 22.39 9.14
N TRP A 467 14.53 22.81 9.79
CA TRP A 467 15.62 23.60 9.18
C TRP A 467 16.24 22.91 7.95
N TRP A 468 16.02 21.61 7.78
CA TRP A 468 16.53 20.79 6.67
C TRP A 468 15.61 20.77 5.42
N ILE A 469 14.32 21.20 5.52
CA ILE A 469 13.41 21.28 4.38
C ILE A 469 12.76 22.66 4.31
N HIS A 470 11.97 23.00 5.32
CA HIS A 470 11.34 24.30 5.51
C HIS A 470 11.44 24.64 6.99
N PRO A 471 12.28 25.62 7.37
CA PRO A 471 12.38 25.99 8.76
C PRO A 471 11.02 26.47 9.27
N ILE A 472 10.62 25.98 10.43
CA ILE A 472 9.39 26.33 11.10
C ILE A 472 9.75 26.96 12.42
N HIS A 473 9.19 28.13 12.70
CA HIS A 473 9.32 28.78 14.00
C HIS A 473 7.97 29.37 14.38
N ARG A 474 7.25 28.67 15.27
CA ARG A 474 5.92 29.06 15.73
C ARG A 474 5.91 29.24 17.23
N GLU A 475 5.30 30.35 17.70
CA GLU A 475 5.10 30.67 19.10
C GLU A 475 3.62 30.48 19.42
N TYR A 476 3.30 29.44 20.19
CA TYR A 476 1.93 29.10 20.57
C TYR A 476 1.50 29.76 21.86
N TYR A 477 0.25 30.19 21.93
CA TYR A 477 -0.35 30.85 23.06
C TYR A 477 -1.76 30.33 23.30
N PHE A 478 -2.12 30.22 24.57
CA PHE A 478 -3.50 30.11 25.02
C PHE A 478 -4.00 31.48 25.35
N VAL A 479 -5.13 31.88 24.78
CA VAL A 479 -5.73 33.18 24.96
C VAL A 479 -7.18 33.00 25.40
N ARG A 480 -7.56 33.59 26.55
CA ARG A 480 -8.95 33.60 27.00
C ARG A 480 -9.68 34.79 26.36
N ALA A 481 -10.65 34.51 25.49
CA ALA A 481 -11.50 35.53 24.93
C ALA A 481 -12.41 36.14 25.99
N ARG A 482 -12.86 37.40 25.78
CA ARG A 482 -13.77 38.11 26.73
C ARG A 482 -15.08 37.35 27.01
N ARG A 483 -15.49 36.45 26.12
CA ARG A 483 -16.68 35.60 26.28
C ARG A 483 -16.44 34.31 27.06
N GLY A 484 -15.21 34.08 27.53
CA GLY A 484 -14.84 32.93 28.33
C GLY A 484 -14.23 31.76 27.48
N ASP A 485 -14.33 31.83 26.16
CA ASP A 485 -13.75 30.80 25.29
C ASP A 485 -12.21 30.84 25.36
N ALA A 486 -11.58 29.67 25.48
CA ALA A 486 -10.14 29.55 25.41
C ALA A 486 -9.70 29.19 23.97
N LEU A 487 -8.89 30.07 23.39
CA LEU A 487 -8.37 29.91 22.03
C LEU A 487 -6.93 29.47 22.06
N TRP A 488 -6.57 28.60 21.14
CA TRP A 488 -5.21 28.18 20.91
C TRP A 488 -4.72 28.81 19.62
N ILE A 489 -3.82 29.80 19.73
CA ILE A 489 -3.29 30.58 18.60
C ILE A 489 -1.78 30.46 18.52
N TYR A 490 -1.22 30.73 17.37
CA TYR A 490 0.24 30.82 17.20
C TYR A 490 0.64 31.99 16.31
N TYR A 491 1.84 32.51 16.57
CA TYR A 491 2.53 33.47 15.72
C TYR A 491 3.58 32.73 14.89
N ASP A 492 3.46 32.79 13.56
CA ASP A 492 4.46 32.25 12.62
C ASP A 492 5.49 33.33 12.34
N ARG A 493 6.73 33.14 12.83
CA ARG A 493 7.81 34.12 12.65
C ARG A 493 8.27 34.28 11.22
N GLN A 494 8.15 33.25 10.37
CA GLN A 494 8.51 33.38 8.96
C GLN A 494 7.48 34.17 8.17
N ARG A 495 6.20 33.85 8.40
CA ARG A 495 5.08 34.55 7.74
C ARG A 495 4.74 35.87 8.39
N GLN A 496 5.28 36.14 9.59
CA GLN A 496 4.98 37.32 10.41
C GLN A 496 3.46 37.52 10.63
N ARG A 497 2.73 36.45 10.87
CA ARG A 497 1.27 36.44 11.00
C ARG A 497 0.77 35.57 12.15
N TRP A 498 -0.40 35.90 12.64
CA TRP A 498 -1.12 35.14 13.65
C TRP A 498 -2.10 34.16 13.02
N PHE A 499 -2.18 32.98 13.60
CA PHE A 499 -3.09 31.92 13.16
C PHE A 499 -3.85 31.34 14.33
N LEU A 500 -5.14 31.02 14.12
CA LEU A 500 -5.93 30.22 15.03
C LEU A 500 -5.67 28.72 14.72
N GLN A 501 -5.12 28.00 15.69
CA GLN A 501 -4.88 26.57 15.58
C GLN A 501 -6.07 25.74 16.05
N GLY A 502 -6.81 26.25 17.04
CA GLY A 502 -7.95 25.54 17.61
C GLY A 502 -8.58 26.23 18.83
N THR A 503 -9.45 25.46 19.48
CA THR A 503 -10.09 25.85 20.75
C THR A 503 -9.70 24.92 21.87
N VAL A 504 -9.83 25.35 23.11
CA VAL A 504 -9.54 24.57 24.31
C VAL A 504 -10.81 24.53 25.14
N GLU A 505 -11.23 23.35 25.54
CA GLU A 505 -12.37 23.08 26.42
C GLU A 505 -11.92 22.56 27.79
#